data_b392e3a12ade6d47397b0e321510c53c
#
_entry.id   b392e3a12ade6d47397b0e321510c53c
#
_cell.length_a   1.000
_cell.length_b   1.000
_cell.length_c   1.000
_cell.angle_alpha   90.00
_cell.angle_beta   90.00
_cell.angle_gamma   90.00
#
_symmetry.space_group_name_H-M   'P 1'
#
loop_
_entity.id
_entity.type
_entity.pdbx_description
1 polymer ?
#
loop_
_entity_poly.entity_id
_entity_poly.type
_entity_poly.pdbx_seq_one_letter_code
_entity_poly.pdbx_strand_id
1 'polypeptide(L)'
;AAPLMVRYLREQLPPENRVVVAPDPGGLKMAYSFSQLLGAGLALAGKHRTSATEVEAIELVGDVKGKDCILTDDMTTTAGTLCSAARLAKDHGAKSVRAVVSHCPITALGIQRLKESPIEELITTDTILPQTGWNGFAITVLTVADLLGDAIKRIYGDESVSKLFEIHQGRTQ
;
A
#
# COMPACT_ATOMS: atom_id res chain seq x y z
N ALA A 1 11.66 1.34 -0.43
CA ALA A 1 10.79 0.17 -0.16
C ALA A 1 9.94 -0.22 -1.39
N ALA A 2 9.49 0.72 -2.25
CA ALA A 2 8.58 0.44 -3.36
C ALA A 2 9.00 -0.74 -4.26
N PRO A 3 10.26 -0.88 -4.75
CA PRO A 3 10.64 -2.03 -5.58
C PRO A 3 10.41 -3.38 -4.90
N LEU A 4 10.71 -3.46 -3.61
CA LEU A 4 10.53 -4.68 -2.81
C LEU A 4 9.05 -5.06 -2.69
N MET A 5 8.21 -4.09 -2.36
CA MET A 5 6.76 -4.26 -2.21
C MET A 5 6.09 -4.62 -3.54
N VAL A 6 6.48 -3.95 -4.63
CA VAL A 6 5.95 -4.23 -5.97
C VAL A 6 6.30 -5.66 -6.42
N ARG A 7 7.52 -6.13 -6.14
CA ARG A 7 7.91 -7.52 -6.42
C ARG A 7 7.02 -8.51 -5.68
N TYR A 8 6.83 -8.31 -4.37
CA TYR A 8 5.94 -9.15 -3.56
C TYR A 8 4.50 -9.16 -4.12
N LEU A 9 3.94 -7.98 -4.39
CA LEU A 9 2.57 -7.87 -4.91
C LEU A 9 2.39 -8.53 -6.29
N ARG A 10 3.42 -8.50 -7.14
CA ARG A 10 3.38 -9.17 -8.45
C ARG A 10 3.27 -10.69 -8.32
N GLU A 11 3.89 -11.26 -7.28
CA GLU A 11 3.85 -12.70 -7.00
C GLU A 11 2.52 -13.14 -6.37
N GLN A 12 1.86 -12.24 -5.62
CA GLN A 12 0.67 -12.57 -4.86
C GLN A 12 -0.65 -12.30 -5.60
N LEU A 13 -0.66 -11.43 -6.59
CA LEU A 13 -1.88 -10.98 -7.25
C LEU A 13 -1.80 -11.12 -8.77
N PRO A 14 -2.88 -11.57 -9.44
CA PRO A 14 -2.94 -11.62 -10.90
C PRO A 14 -2.90 -10.21 -11.50
N PRO A 15 -2.16 -9.98 -12.61
CA PRO A 15 -1.93 -8.64 -13.16
C PRO A 15 -3.19 -7.93 -13.64
N GLU A 16 -4.15 -8.68 -14.21
CA GLU A 16 -5.34 -8.14 -14.87
C GLU A 16 -6.38 -7.53 -13.90
N ASN A 17 -6.32 -7.86 -12.62
CA ASN A 17 -7.32 -7.45 -11.65
C ASN A 17 -6.81 -6.45 -10.59
N ARG A 18 -5.59 -5.94 -10.73
CA ARG A 18 -4.99 -5.04 -9.73
C ARG A 18 -5.50 -3.62 -9.89
N VAL A 19 -5.86 -2.99 -8.78
CA VAL A 19 -6.11 -1.55 -8.69
C VAL A 19 -5.38 -1.00 -7.47
N VAL A 20 -4.55 0.01 -7.67
CA VAL A 20 -3.92 0.74 -6.57
C VAL A 20 -4.85 1.85 -6.14
N VAL A 21 -5.08 1.96 -4.84
CA VAL A 21 -6.00 2.95 -4.26
C VAL A 21 -5.21 3.90 -3.37
N ALA A 22 -5.25 5.19 -3.68
CA ALA A 22 -4.79 6.23 -2.76
C ALA A 22 -5.83 6.36 -1.63
N PRO A 23 -5.46 6.17 -0.36
CA PRO A 23 -6.40 6.23 0.75
C PRO A 23 -6.86 7.65 1.07
N ASP A 24 -6.14 8.65 0.58
CA ASP A 24 -6.48 10.07 0.61
C ASP A 24 -5.77 10.83 -0.53
N PRO A 25 -6.12 12.12 -0.78
CA PRO A 25 -5.49 12.91 -1.85
C PRO A 25 -3.97 13.09 -1.69
N GLY A 26 -3.45 13.10 -0.47
CA GLY A 26 -2.00 13.22 -0.20
C GLY A 26 -1.20 12.03 -0.71
N GLY A 27 -1.79 10.83 -0.66
CA GLY A 27 -1.21 9.58 -1.13
C GLY A 27 -1.24 9.39 -2.66
N LEU A 28 -1.91 10.25 -3.43
CA LEU A 28 -2.16 10.03 -4.86
C LEU A 28 -0.88 9.86 -5.69
N LYS A 29 0.17 10.64 -5.42
CA LYS A 29 1.45 10.54 -6.13
C LYS A 29 2.12 9.18 -5.92
N MET A 30 2.08 8.67 -4.70
CA MET A 30 2.60 7.34 -4.37
C MET A 30 1.77 6.25 -5.05
N ALA A 31 0.45 6.30 -4.92
CA ALA A 31 -0.46 5.35 -5.54
C ALA A 31 -0.28 5.31 -7.07
N TYR A 32 -0.13 6.47 -7.71
CA TYR A 32 0.18 6.55 -9.14
C TYR A 32 1.49 5.84 -9.48
N SER A 33 2.56 6.07 -8.70
CA SER A 33 3.84 5.40 -8.92
C SER A 33 3.71 3.87 -8.79
N PHE A 34 2.99 3.39 -7.78
CA PHE A 34 2.72 1.96 -7.60
C PHE A 34 1.88 1.39 -8.76
N SER A 35 0.85 2.13 -9.22
CA SER A 35 0.01 1.68 -10.34
C SER A 35 0.82 1.51 -11.61
N GLN A 36 1.72 2.44 -11.93
CA GLN A 36 2.62 2.33 -13.07
C GLN A 36 3.56 1.12 -12.95
N LEU A 37 4.16 0.94 -11.78
CA LEU A 37 5.08 -0.17 -11.53
C LEU A 37 4.37 -1.54 -11.57
N LEU A 38 3.12 -1.61 -11.14
CA LEU A 38 2.33 -2.85 -11.14
C LEU A 38 1.60 -3.12 -12.47
N GLY A 39 1.52 -2.14 -13.36
CA GLY A 39 0.64 -2.19 -14.52
C GLY A 39 -0.84 -2.26 -14.10
N ALA A 40 -1.21 -1.57 -13.04
CA ALA A 40 -2.51 -1.66 -12.39
C ALA A 40 -3.35 -0.40 -12.64
N GLY A 41 -4.68 -0.52 -12.49
CA GLY A 41 -5.56 0.64 -12.41
C GLY A 41 -5.24 1.53 -11.22
N LEU A 42 -5.78 2.76 -11.22
CA LEU A 42 -5.64 3.72 -10.13
C LEU A 42 -7.02 4.18 -9.67
N ALA A 43 -7.22 4.24 -8.36
CA ALA A 43 -8.38 4.82 -7.73
C ALA A 43 -7.97 5.73 -6.55
N LEU A 44 -8.88 6.60 -6.14
CA LEU A 44 -8.69 7.54 -5.04
C LEU A 44 -9.88 7.49 -4.10
N ALA A 45 -9.66 7.24 -2.83
CA ALA A 45 -10.62 7.47 -1.77
C ALA A 45 -10.47 8.94 -1.30
N GLY A 46 -11.41 9.78 -1.67
CA GLY A 46 -11.37 11.22 -1.39
C GLY A 46 -12.47 11.65 -0.44
N LYS A 47 -12.16 12.60 0.45
CA LYS A 47 -13.19 13.34 1.19
C LYS A 47 -13.63 14.51 0.33
N HIS A 48 -14.88 14.52 -0.09
CA HIS A 48 -15.48 15.67 -0.77
C HIS A 48 -16.31 16.48 0.22
N ARG A 49 -15.98 17.77 0.39
CA ARG A 49 -16.83 18.73 1.11
C ARG A 49 -17.71 19.40 0.10
N THR A 50 -19.00 19.08 0.11
CA THR A 50 -20.00 19.74 -0.77
C THR A 50 -20.46 21.09 -0.24
N SER A 51 -20.37 21.31 1.09
CA SER A 51 -20.64 22.62 1.71
C SER A 51 -20.08 22.73 3.13
N ALA A 52 -20.10 23.95 3.71
CA ALA A 52 -19.61 24.20 5.08
C ALA A 52 -20.48 23.56 6.19
N THR A 53 -21.64 23.03 5.84
CA THR A 53 -22.65 22.50 6.80
C THR A 53 -23.05 21.05 6.55
N GLU A 54 -22.55 20.40 5.49
CA GLU A 54 -22.87 19.00 5.18
C GLU A 54 -21.82 18.02 5.70
N VAL A 55 -22.30 16.81 6.02
CA VAL A 55 -21.48 15.67 6.46
C VAL A 55 -20.44 15.35 5.38
N GLU A 56 -19.20 15.20 5.78
CA GLU A 56 -18.09 14.77 4.89
C GLU A 56 -18.48 13.47 4.18
N ALA A 57 -18.82 13.55 2.90
CA ALA A 57 -18.97 12.35 2.07
C ALA A 57 -17.58 11.89 1.64
N ILE A 58 -17.32 10.61 1.83
CA ILE A 58 -16.10 9.98 1.30
C ILE A 58 -16.52 9.36 -0.04
N GLU A 59 -15.92 9.83 -1.12
CA GLU A 59 -16.18 9.32 -2.46
C GLU A 59 -14.98 8.50 -2.97
N LEU A 60 -15.29 7.49 -3.76
CA LEU A 60 -14.29 6.71 -4.48
C LEU A 60 -14.30 7.12 -5.96
N VAL A 61 -13.17 7.59 -6.44
CA VAL A 61 -12.95 7.89 -7.86
C VAL A 61 -12.11 6.76 -8.47
N GLY A 62 -12.61 6.12 -9.50
CA GLY A 62 -11.97 4.97 -10.16
C GLY A 62 -12.81 3.70 -10.05
N ASP A 63 -12.47 2.68 -10.85
CA ASP A 63 -13.18 1.39 -10.87
C ASP A 63 -12.47 0.35 -10.01
N VAL A 64 -13.14 -0.08 -8.94
CA VAL A 64 -12.67 -1.11 -8.02
C VAL A 64 -13.53 -2.37 -8.02
N LYS A 65 -14.63 -2.37 -8.76
CA LYS A 65 -15.61 -3.47 -8.74
C LYS A 65 -14.99 -4.77 -9.28
N GLY A 66 -15.01 -5.81 -8.44
CA GLY A 66 -14.43 -7.12 -8.76
C GLY A 66 -12.89 -7.13 -8.78
N LYS A 67 -12.23 -6.04 -8.34
CA LYS A 67 -10.77 -5.88 -8.38
C LYS A 67 -10.10 -6.24 -7.06
N ASP A 68 -8.83 -6.59 -7.15
CA ASP A 68 -7.92 -6.77 -6.02
C ASP A 68 -7.29 -5.40 -5.72
N CYS A 69 -7.79 -4.73 -4.68
CA CYS A 69 -7.41 -3.37 -4.31
C CYS A 69 -6.16 -3.37 -3.42
N ILE A 70 -5.24 -2.46 -3.73
CA ILE A 70 -3.97 -2.26 -3.01
C ILE A 70 -3.95 -0.82 -2.50
N LEU A 71 -4.20 -0.63 -1.21
CA LEU A 71 -4.04 0.66 -0.54
C LEU A 71 -2.55 0.93 -0.31
N THR A 72 -2.06 2.12 -0.66
CA THR A 72 -0.64 2.46 -0.47
C THR A 72 -0.49 3.70 0.38
N ASP A 73 0.38 3.62 1.39
CA ASP A 73 0.74 4.76 2.24
C ASP A 73 2.24 4.71 2.59
N ASP A 74 2.82 5.81 3.01
CA ASP A 74 4.20 5.85 3.48
C ASP A 74 4.31 5.33 4.92
N MET A 75 3.34 5.68 5.76
CA MET A 75 3.35 5.32 7.18
C MET A 75 1.93 5.12 7.72
N THR A 76 1.77 4.19 8.66
CA THR A 76 0.52 4.07 9.41
C THR A 76 0.78 3.93 10.92
N THR A 77 0.02 4.68 11.71
CA THR A 77 0.08 4.65 13.18
C THR A 77 -1.20 4.07 13.78
N THR A 78 -2.35 4.58 13.37
CA THR A 78 -3.66 4.17 13.90
C THR A 78 -4.51 3.44 12.87
N ALA A 79 -4.02 3.28 11.65
CA ALA A 79 -4.68 2.68 10.50
C ALA A 79 -6.05 3.27 10.13
N GLY A 80 -6.41 4.44 10.67
CA GLY A 80 -7.74 5.02 10.46
C GLY A 80 -8.05 5.29 8.99
N THR A 81 -7.14 5.98 8.29
CA THR A 81 -7.27 6.33 6.87
C THR A 81 -7.35 5.08 5.99
N LEU A 82 -6.45 4.10 6.23
CA LEU A 82 -6.43 2.83 5.50
C LEU A 82 -7.75 2.05 5.69
N CYS A 83 -8.21 1.93 6.94
CA CYS A 83 -9.45 1.19 7.24
C CYS A 83 -10.69 1.86 6.63
N SER A 84 -10.74 3.19 6.61
CA SER A 84 -11.84 3.93 5.99
C SER A 84 -11.85 3.74 4.48
N ALA A 85 -10.71 3.86 3.82
CA ALA A 85 -10.55 3.62 2.39
C ALA A 85 -10.87 2.17 2.01
N ALA A 86 -10.49 1.21 2.86
CA ALA A 86 -10.78 -0.20 2.66
C ALA A 86 -12.28 -0.50 2.69
N ARG A 87 -13.01 0.06 3.66
CA ARG A 87 -14.47 -0.07 3.72
C ARG A 87 -15.12 0.51 2.47
N LEU A 88 -14.72 1.72 2.10
CA LEU A 88 -15.22 2.37 0.90
C LEU A 88 -14.98 1.52 -0.37
N ALA A 89 -13.79 0.94 -0.54
CA ALA A 89 -13.49 0.05 -1.65
C ALA A 89 -14.40 -1.20 -1.64
N LYS A 90 -14.62 -1.81 -0.48
CA LYS A 90 -15.53 -2.97 -0.35
C LYS A 90 -16.98 -2.59 -0.64
N ASP A 91 -17.45 -1.45 -0.17
CA ASP A 91 -18.82 -0.95 -0.45
C ASP A 91 -19.03 -0.71 -1.95
N HIS A 92 -17.96 -0.39 -2.69
CA HIS A 92 -17.95 -0.27 -4.16
C HIS A 92 -17.66 -1.60 -4.88
N GLY A 93 -17.67 -2.72 -4.16
CA GLY A 93 -17.58 -4.07 -4.75
C GLY A 93 -16.16 -4.58 -5.00
N ALA A 94 -15.15 -4.06 -4.30
CA ALA A 94 -13.81 -4.63 -4.37
C ALA A 94 -13.81 -6.11 -3.97
N LYS A 95 -13.10 -6.96 -4.74
CA LYS A 95 -12.97 -8.39 -4.47
C LYS A 95 -12.14 -8.64 -3.22
N SER A 96 -10.95 -8.05 -3.15
CA SER A 96 -10.05 -8.13 -2.01
C SER A 96 -9.43 -6.76 -1.71
N VAL A 97 -8.97 -6.54 -0.48
CA VAL A 97 -8.25 -5.32 -0.10
C VAL A 97 -7.01 -5.69 0.69
N ARG A 98 -5.84 -5.22 0.23
CA ARG A 98 -4.57 -5.27 0.94
C ARG A 98 -4.04 -3.87 1.18
N ALA A 99 -3.26 -3.70 2.24
CA ALA A 99 -2.59 -2.43 2.52
C ALA A 99 -1.06 -2.61 2.44
N VAL A 100 -0.39 -1.63 1.87
CA VAL A 100 1.08 -1.60 1.72
C VAL A 100 1.59 -0.31 2.31
N VAL A 101 2.43 -0.39 3.34
CA VAL A 101 3.02 0.78 4.01
C VAL A 101 4.52 0.59 4.22
N SER A 102 5.32 1.61 3.96
CA SER A 102 6.77 1.52 4.17
C SER A 102 7.11 1.44 5.65
N HIS A 103 6.48 2.26 6.48
CA HIS A 103 6.75 2.39 7.90
C HIS A 103 5.51 2.08 8.72
N CYS A 104 5.63 1.18 9.71
CA CYS A 104 4.48 0.75 10.50
C CYS A 104 4.70 0.90 12.01
N PRO A 105 4.79 2.16 12.54
CA PRO A 105 4.81 2.42 13.98
C PRO A 105 3.39 2.30 14.55
N ILE A 106 2.78 1.13 14.37
CA ILE A 106 1.36 0.95 14.67
C ILE A 106 1.10 0.84 16.18
N THR A 107 0.01 1.43 16.61
CA THR A 107 -0.46 1.35 18.00
C THR A 107 -1.40 0.15 18.20
N ALA A 108 -1.67 -0.21 19.47
CA ALA A 108 -2.65 -1.24 19.79
C ALA A 108 -4.04 -0.93 19.18
N LEU A 109 -4.45 0.34 19.18
CA LEU A 109 -5.68 0.80 18.53
C LEU A 109 -5.63 0.56 17.01
N GLY A 110 -4.47 0.79 16.38
CA GLY A 110 -4.29 0.54 14.94
C GLY A 110 -4.43 -0.95 14.61
N ILE A 111 -3.83 -1.82 15.40
CA ILE A 111 -3.95 -3.28 15.26
C ILE A 111 -5.42 -3.71 15.39
N GLN A 112 -6.13 -3.19 16.39
CA GLN A 112 -7.55 -3.50 16.57
C GLN A 112 -8.38 -3.07 15.36
N ARG A 113 -8.18 -1.84 14.86
CA ARG A 113 -8.89 -1.33 13.67
C ARG A 113 -8.63 -2.17 12.42
N LEU A 114 -7.40 -2.62 12.22
CA LEU A 114 -7.06 -3.51 11.11
C LEU A 114 -7.82 -4.83 11.20
N LYS A 115 -7.87 -5.45 12.38
CA LYS A 115 -8.63 -6.69 12.62
C LYS A 115 -10.14 -6.55 12.36
N GLU A 116 -10.68 -5.37 12.60
CA GLU A 116 -12.11 -5.03 12.40
C GLU A 116 -12.40 -4.48 11.00
N SER A 117 -11.37 -4.35 10.16
CA SER A 117 -11.46 -3.80 8.81
C SER A 117 -11.56 -4.90 7.75
N PRO A 118 -11.98 -4.57 6.53
CA PRO A 118 -11.94 -5.51 5.41
C PRO A 118 -10.55 -5.68 4.78
N ILE A 119 -9.49 -5.15 5.40
CA ILE A 119 -8.10 -5.37 4.95
C ILE A 119 -7.72 -6.80 5.28
N GLU A 120 -7.38 -7.57 4.26
CA GLU A 120 -7.03 -8.99 4.40
C GLU A 120 -5.57 -9.18 4.82
N GLU A 121 -4.68 -8.26 4.43
CA GLU A 121 -3.25 -8.34 4.72
C GLU A 121 -2.66 -6.93 4.79
N LEU A 122 -1.77 -6.69 5.76
CA LEU A 122 -0.89 -5.55 5.80
C LEU A 122 0.53 -5.97 5.41
N ILE A 123 1.06 -5.36 4.34
CA ILE A 123 2.43 -5.55 3.89
C ILE A 123 3.24 -4.34 4.34
N THR A 124 4.31 -4.56 5.07
CA THR A 124 5.19 -3.50 5.57
C THR A 124 6.66 -3.90 5.47
N THR A 125 7.56 -3.05 5.96
CA THR A 125 8.98 -3.36 6.02
C THR A 125 9.49 -3.37 7.45
N ASP A 126 10.69 -3.92 7.64
CA ASP A 126 11.43 -3.93 8.90
C ASP A 126 12.20 -2.63 9.20
N THR A 127 11.85 -1.51 8.52
CA THR A 127 12.39 -0.18 8.83
C THR A 127 12.03 0.30 10.23
N ILE A 128 10.97 -0.26 10.80
CA ILE A 128 10.56 -0.07 12.21
C ILE A 128 10.30 -1.46 12.78
N LEU A 129 10.80 -1.72 13.98
CA LEU A 129 10.59 -2.99 14.66
C LEU A 129 9.10 -3.32 14.76
N PRO A 130 8.68 -4.50 14.30
CA PRO A 130 7.27 -4.89 14.37
C PRO A 130 6.78 -4.90 15.82
N GLN A 131 5.62 -4.30 16.05
CA GLN A 131 4.93 -4.41 17.33
C GLN A 131 4.49 -5.84 17.58
N THR A 132 4.28 -6.22 18.84
CA THR A 132 3.64 -7.48 19.21
C THR A 132 2.12 -7.34 19.18
N GLY A 133 1.39 -8.45 19.17
CA GLY A 133 -0.07 -8.41 19.29
C GLY A 133 -0.86 -8.57 17.98
N TRP A 134 -0.19 -8.95 16.90
CA TRP A 134 -0.82 -9.21 15.59
C TRP A 134 -1.69 -10.48 15.53
N ASN A 135 -1.80 -11.25 16.62
CA ASN A 135 -2.54 -12.52 16.65
C ASN A 135 -3.90 -12.38 15.96
N GLY A 136 -4.14 -13.20 14.94
CA GLY A 136 -5.39 -13.23 14.18
C GLY A 136 -5.51 -12.22 13.05
N PHE A 137 -4.42 -11.51 12.68
CA PHE A 137 -4.37 -10.65 11.51
C PHE A 137 -3.13 -10.96 10.66
N ALA A 138 -3.31 -11.02 9.33
CA ALA A 138 -2.22 -11.29 8.41
C ALA A 138 -1.32 -10.06 8.22
N ILE A 139 -0.06 -10.20 8.59
CA ILE A 139 0.97 -9.19 8.35
C ILE A 139 2.17 -9.83 7.67
N THR A 140 2.66 -9.21 6.61
CA THR A 140 3.90 -9.56 5.93
C THR A 140 4.92 -8.45 6.13
N VAL A 141 6.07 -8.81 6.70
CA VAL A 141 7.18 -7.88 6.94
C VAL A 141 8.30 -8.20 5.94
N LEU A 142 8.56 -7.27 5.03
CA LEU A 142 9.61 -7.41 4.03
C LEU A 142 10.90 -6.76 4.55
N THR A 143 12.02 -7.48 4.49
CA THR A 143 13.31 -6.91 4.92
C THR A 143 13.88 -5.95 3.87
N VAL A 144 14.33 -4.78 4.33
CA VAL A 144 15.06 -3.81 3.51
C VAL A 144 16.58 -3.99 3.57
N ALA A 145 17.06 -5.03 4.27
CA ALA A 145 18.48 -5.24 4.52
C ALA A 145 19.30 -5.33 3.21
N ASP A 146 18.84 -6.12 2.25
CA ASP A 146 19.52 -6.26 0.96
C ASP A 146 19.53 -4.95 0.18
N LEU A 147 18.41 -4.23 0.16
CA LEU A 147 18.30 -2.93 -0.51
C LEU A 147 19.28 -1.91 0.09
N LEU A 148 19.37 -1.86 1.43
CA LEU A 148 20.32 -0.97 2.12
C LEU A 148 21.77 -1.43 1.92
N GLY A 149 22.03 -2.72 1.98
CA GLY A 149 23.36 -3.29 1.72
C GLY A 149 23.86 -2.96 0.32
N ASP A 150 23.01 -3.10 -0.69
CA ASP A 150 23.36 -2.72 -2.06
C ASP A 150 23.55 -1.21 -2.22
N ALA A 151 22.75 -0.39 -1.54
CA ALA A 151 22.94 1.05 -1.53
C ALA A 151 24.32 1.44 -0.94
N ILE A 152 24.69 0.84 0.21
CA ILE A 152 25.99 1.06 0.86
C ILE A 152 27.14 0.65 -0.07
N LYS A 153 27.08 -0.53 -0.70
CA LYS A 153 28.11 -1.00 -1.65
C LYS A 153 28.28 -0.05 -2.82
N ARG A 154 27.18 0.42 -3.40
CA ARG A 154 27.22 1.36 -4.54
C ARG A 154 27.81 2.72 -4.15
N ILE A 155 27.39 3.26 -2.99
CA ILE A 155 27.94 4.53 -2.49
C ILE A 155 29.45 4.38 -2.24
N TYR A 156 29.90 3.29 -1.64
CA TYR A 156 31.32 3.01 -1.39
C TYR A 156 32.13 2.84 -2.69
N GLY A 157 31.51 2.29 -3.72
CA GLY A 157 32.13 2.08 -5.05
C GLY A 157 31.92 3.23 -6.04
N ASP A 158 31.45 4.40 -5.59
CA ASP A 158 31.12 5.54 -6.46
C ASP A 158 30.13 5.20 -7.61
N GLU A 159 29.25 4.21 -7.37
CA GLU A 159 28.23 3.79 -8.33
C GLU A 159 26.90 4.49 -8.11
N SER A 160 26.09 4.62 -9.18
CA SER A 160 24.74 5.18 -9.09
C SER A 160 23.79 4.29 -8.28
N VAL A 161 23.16 4.87 -7.26
CA VAL A 161 22.09 4.24 -6.50
C VAL A 161 20.75 4.23 -7.24
N SER A 162 20.60 5.00 -8.31
CA SER A 162 19.35 5.08 -9.08
C SER A 162 18.91 3.73 -9.65
N LYS A 163 19.87 2.85 -9.96
CA LYS A 163 19.61 1.49 -10.44
C LYS A 163 18.82 0.62 -9.43
N LEU A 164 18.86 0.94 -8.13
CA LEU A 164 18.10 0.23 -7.10
C LEU A 164 16.59 0.49 -7.18
N PHE A 165 16.20 1.55 -7.88
CA PHE A 165 14.79 1.92 -8.08
C PHE A 165 14.23 1.43 -9.42
N GLU A 166 15.09 0.89 -10.30
CA GLU A 166 14.68 0.30 -11.57
C GLU A 166 14.04 -1.07 -11.30
N ILE A 167 12.73 -1.14 -11.40
CA ILE A 167 12.02 -2.43 -11.38
C ILE A 167 12.09 -2.97 -12.80
N HIS A 168 12.92 -3.98 -13.02
CA HIS A 168 12.95 -4.68 -14.28
C HIS A 168 11.55 -5.27 -14.53
N GLN A 169 10.88 -4.77 -15.55
CA GLN A 169 9.74 -5.46 -16.12
C GLN A 169 10.28 -6.80 -16.61
N GLY A 170 9.96 -7.88 -15.89
CA GLY A 170 10.41 -9.21 -16.28
C GLY A 170 10.07 -9.43 -17.75
N ARG A 171 11.09 -9.55 -18.61
CA ARG A 171 10.91 -10.13 -19.93
C ARG A 171 10.51 -11.57 -19.68
N THR A 172 9.25 -11.87 -19.88
CA THR A 172 8.81 -13.24 -20.17
C THR A 172 9.56 -13.66 -21.43
N GLN A 173 10.54 -14.57 -21.25
CA GLN A 173 11.02 -15.42 -22.34
C GLN A 173 10.06 -16.59 -22.51
#